data_728e217643ef4f6c04c14267f7ebd0fa
#
_entry.id   728e217643ef4f6c04c14267f7ebd0fa
#
_cell.length_a   1.000
_cell.length_b   1.000
_cell.length_c   1.000
_cell.angle_alpha   90.00
_cell.angle_beta   90.00
_cell.angle_gamma   90.00
#
_symmetry.space_group_name_H-M   'P 1'
#
loop_
_entity.id
_entity.type
_entity.pdbx_description
1 polymer ?
#
loop_
_entity_poly.entity_id
_entity_poly.type
_entity_poly.pdbx_seq_one_letter_code
_entity_poly.pdbx_strand_id
1 'polypeptide(L)'
;MTVLMAGCGDLGTEAGLRFSAAGHRVVGWRRSPDKLPAAIEGVTADLTTPALPPIPADTTAVVVAVAADSPTEGAYRAAYVDGLANVLDALERARGHDGGAPPSPLRRVLFVSSTAVYADADGGWVDESTTPTPGGFSGRIIREAEELLHRRLIGTGIASVVLRLGGIYGPGRTRLIDQVREGTAEAPAEPRYTNRIHRDDAAAAIVHLCTMAADPGPVYLGVDNDPADLGEVQRFLAAELGLPRPASAVAGEPSRGGNKRCSNALLRSTGFEFRYPTFREGHRAILAGEGSRYP
;
A
#
# COMPACT_ATOMS: atom_id res chain seq x y z
N MET A 1 9.82 19.26 5.90
CA MET A 1 10.45 18.50 4.79
C MET A 1 9.52 18.53 3.57
N THR A 2 10.06 18.28 2.36
CA THR A 2 9.23 18.10 1.16
C THR A 2 9.11 16.63 0.82
N VAL A 3 7.89 16.18 0.59
CA VAL A 3 7.55 14.79 0.24
C VAL A 3 6.96 14.76 -1.16
N LEU A 4 7.50 13.90 -2.01
CA LEU A 4 6.91 13.59 -3.32
C LEU A 4 6.08 12.32 -3.21
N MET A 5 4.78 12.45 -3.53
CA MET A 5 3.84 11.33 -3.68
C MET A 5 3.72 10.95 -5.16
N ALA A 6 4.54 10.02 -5.62
CA ALA A 6 4.46 9.46 -6.98
C ALA A 6 3.34 8.41 -7.03
N GLY A 7 2.25 8.73 -7.74
CA GLY A 7 1.01 7.95 -7.71
C GLY A 7 0.05 8.41 -6.60
N CYS A 8 -0.36 9.67 -6.65
CA CYS A 8 -1.25 10.28 -5.66
C CYS A 8 -2.74 9.95 -5.94
N GLY A 9 -3.09 8.64 -5.88
CA GLY A 9 -4.47 8.13 -5.88
C GLY A 9 -5.09 8.16 -4.48
N ASP A 10 -6.14 7.38 -4.21
CA ASP A 10 -6.86 7.38 -2.92
C ASP A 10 -5.94 7.21 -1.70
N LEU A 11 -5.08 6.18 -1.69
CA LEU A 11 -4.10 5.97 -0.60
C LEU A 11 -3.05 7.09 -0.56
N GLY A 12 -2.49 7.45 -1.72
CA GLY A 12 -1.47 8.49 -1.81
C GLY A 12 -2.00 9.87 -1.39
N THR A 13 -3.26 10.19 -1.69
CA THR A 13 -3.91 11.42 -1.23
C THR A 13 -4.08 11.45 0.27
N GLU A 14 -4.55 10.36 0.89
CA GLU A 14 -4.65 10.28 2.35
C GLU A 14 -3.29 10.42 3.04
N ALA A 15 -2.26 9.72 2.54
CA ALA A 15 -0.91 9.86 3.08
C ALA A 15 -0.38 11.30 2.89
N GLY A 16 -0.61 11.92 1.73
CA GLY A 16 -0.24 13.29 1.44
C GLY A 16 -0.91 14.30 2.39
N LEU A 17 -2.20 14.13 2.66
CA LEU A 17 -2.92 14.97 3.63
C LEU A 17 -2.36 14.83 5.05
N ARG A 18 -1.97 13.62 5.46
CA ARG A 18 -1.35 13.39 6.77
C ARG A 18 0.05 14.02 6.85
N PHE A 19 0.85 13.94 5.79
CA PHE A 19 2.12 14.67 5.72
C PHE A 19 1.90 16.18 5.81
N SER A 20 0.93 16.72 5.08
CA SER A 20 0.59 18.14 5.12
C SER A 20 0.11 18.58 6.51
N ALA A 21 -0.75 17.79 7.16
CA ALA A 21 -1.20 18.03 8.53
C ALA A 21 -0.06 18.00 9.56
N ALA A 22 1.01 17.24 9.29
CA ALA A 22 2.24 17.21 10.08
C ALA A 22 3.22 18.36 9.72
N GLY A 23 2.81 19.34 8.90
CA GLY A 23 3.60 20.51 8.53
C GLY A 23 4.61 20.28 7.40
N HIS A 24 4.44 19.24 6.60
CA HIS A 24 5.32 18.96 5.45
C HIS A 24 4.73 19.51 4.16
N ARG A 25 5.58 20.03 3.27
CA ARG A 25 5.19 20.33 1.88
C ARG A 25 5.01 19.01 1.14
N VAL A 26 3.90 18.88 0.41
CA VAL A 26 3.58 17.67 -0.35
C VAL A 26 3.36 18.00 -1.81
N VAL A 27 4.10 17.32 -2.68
CA VAL A 27 3.92 17.37 -4.14
C VAL A 27 3.32 16.04 -4.58
N GLY A 28 2.17 16.08 -5.23
CA GLY A 28 1.44 14.89 -5.66
C GLY A 28 1.49 14.71 -7.18
N TRP A 29 2.12 13.66 -7.65
CA TRP A 29 2.14 13.28 -9.06
C TRP A 29 0.97 12.37 -9.40
N ARG A 30 0.15 12.78 -10.33
CA ARG A 30 -0.95 11.99 -10.90
C ARG A 30 -1.39 12.50 -12.27
N ARG A 31 -2.13 11.69 -13.02
CA ARG A 31 -2.64 12.03 -14.35
C ARG A 31 -3.67 13.19 -14.33
N SER A 32 -4.43 13.34 -13.25
CA SER A 32 -5.45 14.39 -13.08
C SER A 32 -5.24 15.13 -11.75
N PRO A 33 -4.27 16.05 -11.65
CA PRO A 33 -3.89 16.71 -10.40
C PRO A 33 -4.95 17.70 -9.88
N ASP A 34 -5.86 18.18 -10.72
CA ASP A 34 -7.02 19.01 -10.38
C ASP A 34 -7.96 18.35 -9.35
N LYS A 35 -7.91 17.03 -9.22
CA LYS A 35 -8.68 16.26 -8.24
C LYS A 35 -8.04 16.18 -6.85
N LEU A 36 -6.84 16.73 -6.67
CA LEU A 36 -6.16 16.72 -5.39
C LEU A 36 -6.69 17.83 -4.47
N PRO A 37 -6.77 17.55 -3.14
CA PRO A 37 -7.06 18.59 -2.16
C PRO A 37 -6.00 19.71 -2.21
N ALA A 38 -6.41 20.95 -1.92
CA ALA A 38 -5.52 22.12 -1.94
C ALA A 38 -4.28 22.03 -1.05
N ALA A 39 -4.29 21.14 -0.08
CA ALA A 39 -3.13 20.88 0.80
C ALA A 39 -2.00 20.09 0.10
N ILE A 40 -2.22 19.60 -1.11
CA ILE A 40 -1.24 18.84 -1.92
C ILE A 40 -1.01 19.60 -3.22
N GLU A 41 0.23 19.98 -3.48
CA GLU A 41 0.64 20.62 -4.74
C GLU A 41 0.56 19.58 -5.87
N GLY A 42 -0.48 19.69 -6.71
CA GLY A 42 -0.73 18.73 -7.78
C GLY A 42 0.15 18.98 -9.01
N VAL A 43 0.79 17.96 -9.52
CA VAL A 43 1.59 17.97 -10.75
C VAL A 43 1.14 16.86 -11.67
N THR A 44 0.89 17.20 -12.95
CA THR A 44 0.52 16.21 -13.97
C THR A 44 1.71 15.27 -14.24
N ALA A 45 1.50 13.98 -14.01
CA ALA A 45 2.48 12.95 -14.30
C ALA A 45 1.79 11.61 -14.60
N ASP A 46 2.24 10.95 -15.65
CA ASP A 46 1.92 9.55 -15.93
C ASP A 46 3.18 8.73 -15.68
N LEU A 47 3.20 7.96 -14.62
CA LEU A 47 4.38 7.20 -14.21
C LEU A 47 4.73 6.08 -15.20
N THR A 48 3.81 5.68 -16.07
CA THR A 48 4.06 4.68 -17.11
C THR A 48 4.89 5.22 -18.28
N THR A 49 5.17 6.51 -18.29
CA THR A 49 5.98 7.17 -19.32
C THR A 49 7.31 7.66 -18.74
N PRO A 50 8.42 7.65 -19.52
CA PRO A 50 9.73 8.11 -19.03
C PRO A 50 9.83 9.63 -18.85
N ALA A 51 8.91 10.41 -19.44
CA ALA A 51 8.89 11.87 -19.39
C ALA A 51 8.24 12.39 -18.10
N LEU A 52 8.85 12.12 -16.95
CA LEU A 52 8.34 12.61 -15.67
C LEU A 52 8.81 14.06 -15.40
N PRO A 53 7.99 14.85 -14.68
CA PRO A 53 8.35 16.18 -14.21
C PRO A 53 9.63 16.16 -13.37
N PRO A 54 10.33 17.30 -13.23
CA PRO A 54 11.47 17.40 -12.35
C PRO A 54 11.04 17.19 -10.88
N ILE A 55 11.86 16.46 -10.15
CA ILE A 55 11.68 16.28 -8.70
C ILE A 55 12.11 17.57 -8.00
N PRO A 56 11.32 18.14 -7.09
CA PRO A 56 11.74 19.32 -6.33
C PRO A 56 13.08 19.11 -5.62
N ALA A 57 14.01 20.06 -5.74
CA ALA A 57 15.37 19.92 -5.21
C ALA A 57 15.44 19.74 -3.70
N ASP A 58 14.41 20.21 -2.97
CA ASP A 58 14.27 20.10 -1.51
C ASP A 58 13.54 18.82 -1.06
N THR A 59 13.30 17.87 -1.98
CA THR A 59 12.62 16.60 -1.66
C THR A 59 13.46 15.74 -0.71
N THR A 60 12.88 15.37 0.43
CA THR A 60 13.53 14.53 1.45
C THR A 60 13.01 13.10 1.49
N ALA A 61 11.81 12.86 1.01
CA ALA A 61 11.20 11.54 0.89
C ALA A 61 10.39 11.41 -0.41
N VAL A 62 10.44 10.23 -1.02
CA VAL A 62 9.60 9.87 -2.16
C VAL A 62 8.78 8.65 -1.79
N VAL A 63 7.48 8.71 -2.01
CA VAL A 63 6.56 7.60 -1.83
C VAL A 63 6.02 7.19 -3.20
N VAL A 64 6.23 5.94 -3.60
CA VAL A 64 5.69 5.38 -4.84
C VAL A 64 4.49 4.51 -4.48
N ALA A 65 3.27 5.00 -4.75
CA ALA A 65 2.01 4.37 -4.40
C ALA A 65 1.12 4.20 -5.63
N VAL A 66 1.42 3.22 -6.44
CA VAL A 66 0.77 2.95 -7.73
C VAL A 66 -0.23 1.80 -7.64
N ALA A 67 -1.14 1.76 -8.60
CA ALA A 67 -2.03 0.63 -8.85
C ALA A 67 -2.13 0.40 -10.36
N ALA A 68 -2.21 -0.86 -10.78
CA ALA A 68 -2.45 -1.19 -12.18
C ALA A 68 -3.88 -0.81 -12.58
N ASP A 69 -4.05 -0.25 -13.77
CA ASP A 69 -5.36 0.17 -14.30
C ASP A 69 -6.27 -1.03 -14.66
N SER A 70 -5.69 -2.21 -14.84
CA SER A 70 -6.42 -3.46 -15.11
C SER A 70 -5.68 -4.68 -14.52
N PRO A 71 -6.39 -5.81 -14.30
CA PRO A 71 -5.80 -7.02 -13.74
C PRO A 71 -5.06 -7.86 -14.79
N THR A 72 -4.30 -7.24 -15.68
CA THR A 72 -3.47 -7.90 -16.71
C THR A 72 -1.99 -7.80 -16.37
N GLU A 73 -1.20 -8.76 -16.85
CA GLU A 73 0.25 -8.78 -16.59
C GLU A 73 0.93 -7.54 -17.16
N GLY A 74 0.55 -7.08 -18.36
CA GLY A 74 1.10 -5.87 -18.97
C GLY A 74 0.81 -4.60 -18.16
N ALA A 75 -0.43 -4.44 -17.65
CA ALA A 75 -0.78 -3.29 -16.83
C ALA A 75 -0.05 -3.29 -15.47
N TYR A 76 0.13 -4.49 -14.87
CA TYR A 76 0.93 -4.61 -13.66
C TYR A 76 2.39 -4.23 -13.90
N ARG A 77 3.01 -4.72 -15.00
CA ARG A 77 4.39 -4.38 -15.34
C ARG A 77 4.55 -2.89 -15.57
N ALA A 78 3.68 -2.29 -16.39
CA ALA A 78 3.70 -0.85 -16.66
C ALA A 78 3.60 -0.01 -15.38
N ALA A 79 2.71 -0.39 -14.43
CA ALA A 79 2.52 0.37 -13.20
C ALA A 79 3.65 0.16 -12.19
N TYR A 80 3.99 -1.10 -11.89
CA TYR A 80 4.87 -1.42 -10.76
C TYR A 80 6.35 -1.44 -11.12
N VAL A 81 6.73 -1.99 -12.27
CA VAL A 81 8.15 -2.09 -12.67
C VAL A 81 8.56 -0.86 -13.45
N ASP A 82 7.87 -0.59 -14.57
CA ASP A 82 8.25 0.51 -15.46
C ASP A 82 8.00 1.86 -14.78
N GLY A 83 6.85 2.00 -14.08
CA GLY A 83 6.52 3.21 -13.34
C GLY A 83 7.53 3.51 -12.22
N LEU A 84 7.94 2.50 -11.46
CA LEU A 84 9.00 2.66 -10.44
C LEU A 84 10.35 3.00 -11.10
N ALA A 85 10.72 2.31 -12.19
CA ALA A 85 11.95 2.60 -12.93
C ALA A 85 11.99 4.07 -13.38
N ASN A 86 10.91 4.58 -13.97
CA ASN A 86 10.81 5.97 -14.42
C ASN A 86 10.98 6.97 -13.27
N VAL A 87 10.42 6.68 -12.08
CA VAL A 87 10.62 7.52 -10.88
C VAL A 87 12.08 7.49 -10.44
N LEU A 88 12.72 6.32 -10.42
CA LEU A 88 14.13 6.18 -10.05
C LEU A 88 15.05 6.88 -11.07
N ASP A 89 14.75 6.81 -12.36
CA ASP A 89 15.47 7.55 -13.41
C ASP A 89 15.33 9.08 -13.23
N ALA A 90 14.13 9.55 -12.83
CA ALA A 90 13.93 10.95 -12.51
C ALA A 90 14.73 11.39 -11.28
N LEU A 91 14.85 10.51 -10.27
CA LEU A 91 15.71 10.74 -9.09
C LEU A 91 17.20 10.82 -9.48
N GLU A 92 17.69 9.94 -10.34
CA GLU A 92 19.07 9.95 -10.80
C GLU A 92 19.37 11.20 -11.62
N ARG A 93 18.45 11.61 -12.51
CA ARG A 93 18.58 12.87 -13.25
C ARG A 93 18.67 14.08 -12.32
N ALA A 94 17.81 14.14 -11.29
CA ALA A 94 17.83 15.23 -10.32
C ALA A 94 19.15 15.31 -9.53
N ARG A 95 19.82 14.16 -9.30
CA ARG A 95 21.12 14.08 -8.60
C ARG A 95 22.33 14.35 -9.51
N GLY A 96 22.22 14.02 -10.78
CA GLY A 96 23.34 14.10 -11.74
C GLY A 96 23.52 15.46 -12.42
N HIS A 97 22.57 16.38 -12.29
CA HIS A 97 22.61 17.68 -12.95
C HIS A 97 23.45 18.75 -12.22
N ASP A 98 23.95 18.44 -11.04
CA ASP A 98 24.51 19.43 -10.14
C ASP A 98 26.02 19.34 -10.01
N GLY A 99 26.73 19.77 -11.04
CA GLY A 99 28.17 20.03 -10.99
C GLY A 99 28.53 21.18 -10.03
N GLY A 100 28.02 21.15 -8.80
CA GLY A 100 28.28 22.19 -7.79
C GLY A 100 27.14 22.45 -6.81
N ALA A 101 26.00 21.81 -6.99
CA ALA A 101 24.87 21.91 -6.02
C ALA A 101 25.13 21.10 -4.73
N PRO A 102 24.54 21.52 -3.61
CA PRO A 102 24.63 20.76 -2.37
C PRO A 102 24.06 19.35 -2.56
N PRO A 103 24.54 18.34 -1.80
CA PRO A 103 24.04 16.97 -1.91
C PRO A 103 22.52 16.94 -1.71
N SER A 104 21.82 16.17 -2.54
CA SER A 104 20.36 16.01 -2.47
C SER A 104 19.93 15.68 -1.03
N PRO A 105 18.93 16.39 -0.47
CA PRO A 105 18.43 16.13 0.88
C PRO A 105 17.61 14.82 0.98
N LEU A 106 17.45 14.08 -0.13
CA LEU A 106 16.69 12.85 -0.18
C LEU A 106 17.27 11.79 0.75
N ARG A 107 16.44 11.29 1.66
CA ARG A 107 16.79 10.29 2.67
C ARG A 107 16.12 8.95 2.45
N ARG A 108 14.89 8.94 1.89
CA ARG A 108 14.07 7.74 1.82
C ARG A 108 13.28 7.66 0.52
N VAL A 109 13.20 6.45 -0.03
CA VAL A 109 12.22 6.09 -1.07
C VAL A 109 11.40 4.92 -0.53
N LEU A 110 10.09 5.12 -0.35
CA LEU A 110 9.15 4.10 0.07
C LEU A 110 8.32 3.63 -1.11
N PHE A 111 8.30 2.33 -1.33
CA PHE A 111 7.47 1.68 -2.34
C PHE A 111 6.34 0.92 -1.67
N VAL A 112 5.10 1.22 -2.06
CA VAL A 112 3.91 0.50 -1.63
C VAL A 112 3.78 -0.79 -2.44
N SER A 113 4.07 -1.89 -1.78
CA SER A 113 4.04 -3.26 -2.28
C SER A 113 2.82 -4.01 -1.75
N SER A 114 2.78 -5.32 -1.91
CA SER A 114 1.66 -6.18 -1.52
C SER A 114 2.14 -7.48 -0.88
N THR A 115 1.37 -8.00 0.07
CA THR A 115 1.55 -9.35 0.61
C THR A 115 1.30 -10.48 -0.42
N ALA A 116 0.89 -10.14 -1.65
CA ALA A 116 0.79 -11.07 -2.77
C ALA A 116 2.14 -11.64 -3.23
N VAL A 117 3.26 -11.06 -2.78
CA VAL A 117 4.62 -11.61 -3.00
C VAL A 117 4.87 -12.92 -2.26
N TYR A 118 4.10 -13.23 -1.24
CA TYR A 118 4.17 -14.51 -0.53
C TYR A 118 3.23 -15.54 -1.14
N ALA A 119 3.68 -16.80 -1.18
CA ALA A 119 2.86 -17.94 -1.56
C ALA A 119 1.71 -18.20 -0.59
N ASP A 120 0.90 -19.17 -0.93
CA ASP A 120 0.04 -19.87 0.04
C ASP A 120 0.92 -20.57 1.08
N ALA A 121 0.56 -20.44 2.34
CA ALA A 121 1.28 -21.04 3.47
C ALA A 121 0.37 -21.99 4.26
N ASP A 122 -0.71 -22.45 3.64
CA ASP A 122 -1.72 -23.34 4.25
C ASP A 122 -2.19 -22.85 5.63
N GLY A 123 -2.48 -21.55 5.71
CA GLY A 123 -2.85 -20.87 6.96
C GLY A 123 -1.67 -20.61 7.92
N GLY A 124 -0.43 -20.91 7.53
CA GLY A 124 0.76 -20.63 8.33
C GLY A 124 1.07 -19.12 8.43
N TRP A 125 1.98 -18.79 9.36
CA TRP A 125 2.47 -17.44 9.56
C TRP A 125 3.60 -17.10 8.59
N VAL A 126 3.58 -15.87 8.09
CA VAL A 126 4.65 -15.27 7.29
C VAL A 126 4.99 -13.89 7.85
N ASP A 127 6.26 -13.52 7.75
CA ASP A 127 6.80 -12.22 8.17
C ASP A 127 7.83 -11.71 7.16
N GLU A 128 8.55 -10.66 7.50
CA GLU A 128 9.57 -10.04 6.64
C GLU A 128 10.78 -10.96 6.37
N SER A 129 11.05 -11.94 7.23
CA SER A 129 12.11 -12.94 7.05
C SER A 129 11.72 -14.08 6.13
N THR A 130 10.42 -14.27 5.89
CA THR A 130 9.89 -15.30 4.99
C THR A 130 10.28 -14.98 3.55
N THR A 131 10.91 -15.93 2.87
CA THR A 131 11.29 -15.77 1.45
C THR A 131 10.06 -15.61 0.57
N PRO A 132 9.96 -14.51 -0.19
CA PRO A 132 8.87 -14.31 -1.13
C PRO A 132 8.89 -15.35 -2.27
N THR A 133 7.80 -16.10 -2.41
CA THR A 133 7.61 -17.12 -3.46
C THR A 133 6.23 -16.94 -4.10
N PRO A 134 6.03 -15.90 -4.91
CA PRO A 134 4.71 -15.53 -5.41
C PRO A 134 4.12 -16.59 -6.34
N GLY A 135 2.88 -17.01 -6.07
CA GLY A 135 2.17 -18.01 -6.88
C GLY A 135 1.57 -17.47 -8.18
N GLY A 136 1.30 -16.16 -8.27
CA GLY A 136 0.66 -15.50 -9.41
C GLY A 136 1.54 -14.44 -10.08
N PHE A 137 1.16 -14.01 -11.28
CA PHE A 137 1.91 -12.98 -12.04
C PHE A 137 1.98 -11.66 -11.29
N SER A 138 0.91 -11.25 -10.61
CA SER A 138 0.87 -9.99 -9.87
C SER A 138 1.92 -9.94 -8.76
N GLY A 139 2.04 -11.00 -7.98
CA GLY A 139 3.06 -11.10 -6.94
C GLY A 139 4.48 -11.14 -7.53
N ARG A 140 4.70 -11.86 -8.65
CA ARG A 140 6.02 -11.89 -9.32
C ARG A 140 6.46 -10.51 -9.79
N ILE A 141 5.56 -9.75 -10.43
CA ILE A 141 5.86 -8.41 -10.93
C ILE A 141 6.13 -7.44 -9.78
N ILE A 142 5.33 -7.49 -8.72
CA ILE A 142 5.54 -6.65 -7.54
C ILE A 142 6.87 -6.99 -6.86
N ARG A 143 7.23 -8.28 -6.77
CA ARG A 143 8.52 -8.71 -6.24
C ARG A 143 9.69 -8.21 -7.08
N GLU A 144 9.59 -8.25 -8.42
CA GLU A 144 10.58 -7.69 -9.34
C GLU A 144 10.77 -6.17 -9.09
N ALA A 145 9.68 -5.43 -8.83
CA ALA A 145 9.76 -4.00 -8.49
C ALA A 145 10.45 -3.76 -7.14
N GLU A 146 10.20 -4.59 -6.11
CA GLU A 146 10.93 -4.51 -4.84
C GLU A 146 12.44 -4.68 -5.04
N GLU A 147 12.83 -5.68 -5.83
CA GLU A 147 14.23 -5.95 -6.15
C GLU A 147 14.86 -4.82 -6.97
N LEU A 148 14.12 -4.24 -7.90
CA LEU A 148 14.56 -3.07 -8.66
C LEU A 148 14.86 -1.90 -7.73
N LEU A 149 13.95 -1.57 -6.80
CA LEU A 149 14.14 -0.50 -5.82
C LEU A 149 15.45 -0.69 -5.04
N HIS A 150 15.61 -1.86 -4.42
CA HIS A 150 16.78 -2.14 -3.59
C HIS A 150 18.08 -2.10 -4.40
N ARG A 151 18.12 -2.70 -5.60
CA ARG A 151 19.29 -2.67 -6.47
C ARG A 151 19.71 -1.26 -6.88
N ARG A 152 18.73 -0.40 -7.21
CA ARG A 152 19.00 0.96 -7.70
C ARG A 152 19.45 1.91 -6.57
N LEU A 153 19.08 1.65 -5.32
CA LEU A 153 19.41 2.52 -4.20
C LEU A 153 20.58 2.00 -3.33
N ILE A 154 21.05 0.78 -3.55
CA ILE A 154 22.21 0.25 -2.81
C ILE A 154 23.44 1.15 -2.98
N GLY A 155 24.13 1.49 -1.88
CA GLY A 155 25.31 2.33 -1.89
C GLY A 155 25.06 3.82 -2.14
N THR A 156 23.82 4.27 -2.33
CA THR A 156 23.48 5.68 -2.59
C THR A 156 23.34 6.54 -1.34
N GLY A 157 23.27 5.93 -0.15
CA GLY A 157 22.96 6.61 1.11
C GLY A 157 21.46 6.92 1.30
N ILE A 158 20.60 6.48 0.37
CA ILE A 158 19.15 6.64 0.45
C ILE A 158 18.55 5.33 0.95
N ALA A 159 17.75 5.38 2.02
CA ALA A 159 17.05 4.21 2.51
C ALA A 159 15.93 3.80 1.53
N SER A 160 15.98 2.54 1.07
CA SER A 160 14.92 1.92 0.28
C SER A 160 13.99 1.15 1.21
N VAL A 161 12.71 1.53 1.25
CA VAL A 161 11.70 0.94 2.14
C VAL A 161 10.58 0.32 1.31
N VAL A 162 10.28 -0.93 1.56
CA VAL A 162 9.14 -1.65 0.97
C VAL A 162 8.07 -1.84 2.03
N LEU A 163 6.85 -1.36 1.77
CA LEU A 163 5.69 -1.60 2.62
C LEU A 163 4.73 -2.57 1.91
N ARG A 164 4.76 -3.85 2.30
CA ARG A 164 3.88 -4.90 1.77
C ARG A 164 2.51 -4.83 2.44
N LEU A 165 1.55 -4.20 1.78
CA LEU A 165 0.19 -4.06 2.30
C LEU A 165 -0.64 -5.32 2.08
N GLY A 166 -1.48 -5.64 3.07
CA GLY A 166 -2.61 -6.56 2.92
C GLY A 166 -3.72 -5.97 2.05
N GLY A 167 -4.85 -6.64 2.00
CA GLY A 167 -6.04 -6.12 1.32
C GLY A 167 -6.49 -4.80 1.95
N ILE A 168 -6.35 -3.70 1.21
CA ILE A 168 -6.75 -2.38 1.70
C ILE A 168 -8.27 -2.27 1.65
N TYR A 169 -8.89 -1.98 2.78
CA TYR A 169 -10.31 -1.64 2.91
C TYR A 169 -10.46 -0.26 3.54
N GLY A 170 -11.65 0.33 3.48
CA GLY A 170 -11.86 1.69 3.99
C GLY A 170 -12.96 2.42 3.23
N PRO A 171 -13.07 3.74 3.38
CA PRO A 171 -14.07 4.54 2.69
C PRO A 171 -14.04 4.31 1.17
N GLY A 172 -15.20 3.94 0.60
CA GLY A 172 -15.34 3.62 -0.82
C GLY A 172 -14.66 2.32 -1.31
N ARG A 173 -14.12 1.52 -0.39
CA ARG A 173 -13.58 0.17 -0.63
C ARG A 173 -14.41 -0.87 0.09
N THR A 174 -15.70 -0.92 -0.24
CA THR A 174 -16.77 -1.60 0.49
C THR A 174 -17.14 -2.96 -0.07
N ARG A 175 -16.38 -3.49 -1.04
CA ARG A 175 -16.73 -4.71 -1.78
C ARG A 175 -17.23 -5.86 -0.89
N LEU A 176 -16.57 -6.14 0.24
CA LEU A 176 -16.98 -7.24 1.11
C LEU A 176 -18.28 -6.92 1.84
N ILE A 177 -18.46 -5.67 2.27
CA ILE A 177 -19.72 -5.19 2.87
C ILE A 177 -20.85 -5.32 1.85
N ASP A 178 -20.62 -4.91 0.60
CA ASP A 178 -21.62 -4.95 -0.47
C ASP A 178 -22.00 -6.40 -0.80
N GLN A 179 -21.04 -7.31 -0.89
CA GLN A 179 -21.30 -8.74 -1.08
C GLN A 179 -22.18 -9.33 0.03
N VAL A 180 -21.93 -8.95 1.30
CA VAL A 180 -22.76 -9.42 2.43
C VAL A 180 -24.15 -8.79 2.33
N ARG A 181 -24.24 -7.49 2.02
CA ARG A 181 -25.53 -6.77 1.89
C ARG A 181 -26.41 -7.32 0.77
N GLU A 182 -25.79 -7.71 -0.34
CA GLU A 182 -26.45 -8.28 -1.52
C GLU A 182 -26.74 -9.79 -1.38
N GLY A 183 -26.27 -10.43 -0.30
CA GLY A 183 -26.44 -11.86 -0.10
C GLY A 183 -25.59 -12.73 -1.04
N THR A 184 -24.59 -12.15 -1.69
CA THR A 184 -23.66 -12.84 -2.62
C THR A 184 -22.37 -13.32 -1.95
N ALA A 185 -22.20 -13.02 -0.65
CA ALA A 185 -21.07 -13.50 0.13
C ALA A 185 -21.23 -14.99 0.45
N GLU A 186 -20.20 -15.78 0.18
CA GLU A 186 -20.13 -17.20 0.53
C GLU A 186 -18.96 -17.42 1.50
N ALA A 187 -19.26 -17.98 2.68
CA ALA A 187 -18.23 -18.31 3.66
C ALA A 187 -17.46 -19.56 3.20
N PRO A 188 -16.13 -19.54 3.14
CA PRO A 188 -15.35 -20.72 2.81
C PRO A 188 -15.68 -21.91 3.72
N ALA A 189 -15.72 -23.12 3.15
CA ALA A 189 -15.98 -24.35 3.90
C ALA A 189 -14.82 -24.66 4.88
N GLU A 190 -13.59 -24.35 4.46
CA GLU A 190 -12.39 -24.50 5.28
C GLU A 190 -11.85 -23.12 5.69
N PRO A 191 -11.13 -23.00 6.82
CA PRO A 191 -10.57 -21.73 7.27
C PRO A 191 -9.64 -21.12 6.22
N ARG A 192 -9.95 -19.87 5.83
CA ARG A 192 -9.21 -19.13 4.85
C ARG A 192 -8.80 -17.77 5.40
N TYR A 193 -7.57 -17.70 5.86
CA TYR A 193 -7.04 -16.48 6.44
C TYR A 193 -6.83 -15.40 5.37
N THR A 194 -7.23 -14.20 5.71
CA THR A 194 -7.10 -13.00 4.88
C THR A 194 -6.47 -11.89 5.69
N ASN A 195 -5.49 -11.23 5.08
CA ASN A 195 -4.75 -10.13 5.69
C ASN A 195 -5.27 -8.82 5.13
N ARG A 196 -5.50 -7.85 5.98
CA ARG A 196 -6.06 -6.56 5.58
C ARG A 196 -5.47 -5.41 6.38
N ILE A 197 -5.70 -4.21 5.89
CA ILE A 197 -5.36 -2.98 6.59
C ILE A 197 -6.40 -1.91 6.22
N HIS A 198 -6.83 -1.10 7.19
CA HIS A 198 -7.64 0.07 6.88
C HIS A 198 -6.80 1.08 6.09
N ARG A 199 -7.41 1.74 5.07
CA ARG A 199 -6.74 2.73 4.22
C ARG A 199 -6.02 3.81 5.04
N ASP A 200 -6.65 4.27 6.11
CA ASP A 200 -6.12 5.33 6.98
C ASP A 200 -4.88 4.85 7.77
N ASP A 201 -4.87 3.58 8.20
CA ASP A 201 -3.70 3.00 8.84
C ASP A 201 -2.56 2.72 7.85
N ALA A 202 -2.91 2.31 6.62
CA ALA A 202 -1.92 2.18 5.55
C ALA A 202 -1.25 3.53 5.24
N ALA A 203 -2.04 4.62 5.17
CA ALA A 203 -1.53 5.98 4.99
C ALA A 203 -0.69 6.44 6.20
N ALA A 204 -1.13 6.14 7.43
CA ALA A 204 -0.36 6.45 8.63
C ALA A 204 0.96 5.69 8.69
N ALA A 205 1.00 4.41 8.28
CA ALA A 205 2.22 3.62 8.21
C ALA A 205 3.22 4.19 7.19
N ILE A 206 2.75 4.68 6.04
CA ILE A 206 3.59 5.39 5.06
C ILE A 206 4.24 6.62 5.70
N VAL A 207 3.44 7.46 6.37
CA VAL A 207 3.96 8.66 7.04
C VAL A 207 4.96 8.30 8.13
N HIS A 208 4.61 7.34 9.00
CA HIS A 208 5.47 6.88 10.08
C HIS A 208 6.84 6.42 9.56
N LEU A 209 6.87 5.51 8.58
CA LEU A 209 8.11 4.99 8.01
C LEU A 209 8.94 6.04 7.26
N CYS A 210 8.32 7.09 6.73
CA CYS A 210 9.02 8.20 6.10
C CYS A 210 9.55 9.23 7.09
N THR A 211 8.99 9.35 8.30
CA THR A 211 9.31 10.42 9.27
C THR A 211 9.99 9.94 10.54
N MET A 212 9.96 8.63 10.84
CA MET A 212 10.62 8.09 12.04
C MET A 212 12.10 8.49 12.10
N ALA A 213 12.60 8.74 13.31
CA ALA A 213 13.98 9.22 13.52
C ALA A 213 15.04 8.16 13.20
N ALA A 214 14.75 6.89 13.52
CA ALA A 214 15.65 5.77 13.21
C ALA A 214 15.65 5.44 11.72
N ASP A 215 16.74 4.89 11.21
CA ASP A 215 16.78 4.34 9.86
C ASP A 215 15.84 3.14 9.76
N PRO A 216 14.92 3.15 8.80
CA PRO A 216 13.97 2.05 8.62
C PRO A 216 14.67 0.80 8.07
N GLY A 217 14.14 -0.36 8.45
CA GLY A 217 14.46 -1.62 7.78
C GLY A 217 14.00 -1.62 6.30
N PRO A 218 14.48 -2.58 5.52
CA PRO A 218 14.22 -2.61 4.08
C PRO A 218 12.78 -3.02 3.72
N VAL A 219 12.09 -3.75 4.59
CA VAL A 219 10.75 -4.31 4.32
C VAL A 219 9.90 -4.26 5.59
N TYR A 220 8.62 -3.97 5.45
CA TYR A 220 7.60 -4.06 6.50
C TYR A 220 6.31 -4.66 5.97
N LEU A 221 5.60 -5.43 6.80
CA LEU A 221 4.25 -5.90 6.50
C LEU A 221 3.22 -4.94 7.12
N GLY A 222 2.44 -4.31 6.24
CA GLY A 222 1.34 -3.43 6.61
C GLY A 222 0.03 -4.19 6.61
N VAL A 223 -0.28 -4.85 7.72
CA VAL A 223 -1.53 -5.56 7.98
C VAL A 223 -2.02 -5.23 9.38
N ASP A 224 -3.34 -5.34 9.64
CA ASP A 224 -3.88 -5.18 10.98
C ASP A 224 -3.44 -6.32 11.93
N ASN A 225 -3.85 -6.27 13.20
CA ASN A 225 -3.42 -7.25 14.21
C ASN A 225 -4.17 -8.60 14.11
N ASP A 226 -5.14 -8.72 13.21
CA ASP A 226 -6.04 -9.87 13.15
C ASP A 226 -6.15 -10.45 11.73
N PRO A 227 -5.22 -11.33 11.31
CA PRO A 227 -5.35 -12.07 10.05
C PRO A 227 -6.48 -13.08 10.18
N ALA A 228 -7.71 -12.60 10.06
CA ALA A 228 -8.94 -13.35 10.34
C ALA A 228 -9.35 -14.28 9.20
N ASP A 229 -10.03 -15.36 9.56
CA ASP A 229 -10.75 -16.21 8.60
C ASP A 229 -11.81 -15.37 7.83
N LEU A 230 -11.87 -15.54 6.52
CA LEU A 230 -12.82 -14.81 5.67
C LEU A 230 -14.28 -15.04 6.10
N GLY A 231 -14.63 -16.27 6.44
CA GLY A 231 -15.97 -16.60 6.93
C GLY A 231 -16.31 -15.91 8.26
N GLU A 232 -15.30 -15.72 9.14
CA GLU A 232 -15.49 -14.94 10.37
C GLU A 232 -15.81 -13.48 10.06
N VAL A 233 -15.05 -12.85 9.15
CA VAL A 233 -15.28 -11.46 8.74
C VAL A 233 -16.65 -11.28 8.11
N GLN A 234 -17.06 -12.21 7.25
CA GLN A 234 -18.39 -12.17 6.62
C GLN A 234 -19.52 -12.34 7.63
N ARG A 235 -19.38 -13.27 8.59
CA ARG A 235 -20.35 -13.44 9.68
C ARG A 235 -20.45 -12.20 10.58
N PHE A 236 -19.32 -11.57 10.88
CA PHE A 236 -19.29 -10.32 11.62
C PHE A 236 -20.04 -9.21 10.87
N LEU A 237 -19.77 -9.02 9.58
CA LEU A 237 -20.47 -8.02 8.77
C LEU A 237 -21.97 -8.28 8.67
N ALA A 238 -22.39 -9.53 8.51
CA ALA A 238 -23.80 -9.88 8.50
C ALA A 238 -24.48 -9.52 9.83
N ALA A 239 -23.83 -9.78 10.96
CA ALA A 239 -24.35 -9.42 12.28
C ALA A 239 -24.46 -7.89 12.47
N GLU A 240 -23.43 -7.11 12.09
CA GLU A 240 -23.46 -5.64 12.17
C GLU A 240 -24.54 -5.03 11.25
N LEU A 241 -24.87 -5.69 10.14
CA LEU A 241 -25.91 -5.27 9.20
C LEU A 241 -27.30 -5.79 9.56
N GLY A 242 -27.46 -6.64 10.59
CA GLY A 242 -28.72 -7.28 10.93
C GLY A 242 -29.22 -8.28 9.88
N LEU A 243 -28.29 -8.88 9.10
CA LEU A 243 -28.59 -9.80 8.00
C LEU A 243 -28.37 -11.27 8.40
N PRO A 244 -28.98 -12.23 7.69
CA PRO A 244 -28.71 -13.65 7.87
C PRO A 244 -27.20 -13.96 7.62
N ARG A 245 -26.72 -15.02 8.26
CA ARG A 245 -25.35 -15.51 8.04
C ARG A 245 -25.15 -15.89 6.57
N PRO A 246 -23.98 -15.54 5.96
CA PRO A 246 -23.64 -15.99 4.62
C PRO A 246 -23.71 -17.51 4.49
N ALA A 247 -24.09 -17.99 3.32
CA ALA A 247 -24.10 -19.41 3.02
C ALA A 247 -22.67 -19.97 3.05
N SER A 248 -22.53 -21.26 3.36
CA SER A 248 -21.23 -21.93 3.21
C SER A 248 -20.99 -22.24 1.74
N ALA A 249 -19.82 -21.84 1.23
CA ALA A 249 -19.40 -22.23 -0.11
C ALA A 249 -19.21 -23.75 -0.19
N VAL A 250 -19.58 -24.35 -1.32
CA VAL A 250 -19.08 -25.66 -1.69
C VAL A 250 -17.57 -25.54 -1.92
N ALA A 251 -16.78 -26.54 -1.54
CA ALA A 251 -15.32 -26.53 -1.64
C ALA A 251 -14.85 -25.85 -2.95
N GLY A 252 -14.26 -24.67 -2.82
CA GLY A 252 -14.08 -23.74 -3.92
C GLY A 252 -12.64 -23.53 -4.33
N GLU A 253 -12.44 -22.78 -5.43
CA GLU A 253 -11.17 -22.47 -6.02
C GLU A 253 -10.18 -21.73 -5.10
N PRO A 254 -8.85 -21.93 -5.31
CA PRO A 254 -7.81 -21.19 -4.58
C PRO A 254 -7.98 -19.67 -4.72
N SER A 255 -7.83 -18.95 -3.64
CA SER A 255 -7.92 -17.49 -3.66
C SER A 255 -6.68 -16.85 -4.28
N ARG A 256 -6.88 -15.71 -4.95
CA ARG A 256 -5.79 -14.89 -5.51
C ARG A 256 -4.74 -14.46 -4.47
N GLY A 257 -5.08 -14.40 -3.18
CA GLY A 257 -4.20 -13.98 -2.08
C GLY A 257 -3.46 -15.11 -1.37
N GLY A 258 -3.77 -16.37 -1.66
CA GLY A 258 -3.33 -17.53 -0.88
C GLY A 258 -3.95 -17.57 0.53
N ASN A 259 -3.69 -18.66 1.28
CA ASN A 259 -4.11 -18.86 2.66
C ASN A 259 -2.90 -18.71 3.58
N LYS A 260 -2.73 -17.55 4.21
CA LYS A 260 -1.60 -17.24 5.10
C LYS A 260 -1.98 -16.19 6.13
N ARG A 261 -1.23 -16.14 7.22
CA ARG A 261 -1.34 -15.11 8.26
C ARG A 261 -0.08 -14.26 8.25
N CYS A 262 -0.21 -12.96 7.95
CA CYS A 262 0.92 -12.05 7.95
C CYS A 262 1.10 -11.43 9.34
N SER A 263 2.35 -11.37 9.82
CA SER A 263 2.71 -10.74 11.08
C SER A 263 3.10 -9.27 10.83
N ASN A 264 2.52 -8.34 11.59
CA ASN A 264 2.91 -6.94 11.60
C ASN A 264 3.86 -6.58 12.76
N ALA A 265 4.46 -7.58 13.39
CA ALA A 265 5.26 -7.39 14.60
C ALA A 265 6.42 -6.41 14.38
N LEU A 266 7.08 -6.47 13.22
CA LEU A 266 8.18 -5.56 12.89
C LEU A 266 7.70 -4.12 12.73
N LEU A 267 6.58 -3.86 12.05
CA LEU A 267 6.01 -2.51 11.93
C LEU A 267 5.64 -1.96 13.32
N ARG A 268 5.00 -2.76 14.16
CA ARG A 268 4.65 -2.35 15.54
C ARG A 268 5.87 -2.10 16.41
N SER A 269 6.95 -2.84 16.22
CA SER A 269 8.19 -2.63 16.99
C SER A 269 8.85 -1.27 16.73
N THR A 270 8.49 -0.59 15.64
CA THR A 270 8.92 0.79 15.34
C THR A 270 8.15 1.86 16.13
N GLY A 271 7.19 1.46 16.97
CA GLY A 271 6.29 2.36 17.68
C GLY A 271 5.04 2.74 16.89
N PHE A 272 4.77 2.07 15.75
CA PHE A 272 3.54 2.30 14.98
C PHE A 272 2.32 1.74 15.72
N GLU A 273 1.28 2.56 15.85
CA GLU A 273 0.00 2.19 16.46
C GLU A 273 -1.12 2.26 15.42
N PHE A 274 -1.94 1.20 15.36
CA PHE A 274 -3.09 1.13 14.47
C PHE A 274 -4.28 1.87 15.09
N ARG A 275 -4.94 2.75 14.32
CA ARG A 275 -6.23 3.34 14.68
C ARG A 275 -7.33 2.29 14.64
N TYR A 276 -7.24 1.37 13.69
CA TYR A 276 -8.17 0.25 13.51
C TYR A 276 -7.39 -1.06 13.67
N PRO A 277 -7.17 -1.49 14.94
CA PRO A 277 -6.28 -2.61 15.22
C PRO A 277 -6.76 -3.96 14.71
N THR A 278 -8.06 -4.11 14.42
CA THR A 278 -8.63 -5.29 13.77
C THR A 278 -9.65 -4.88 12.71
N PHE A 279 -10.08 -5.84 11.91
CA PHE A 279 -11.13 -5.60 10.92
C PHE A 279 -12.45 -5.13 11.55
N ARG A 280 -12.69 -5.40 12.84
CA ARG A 280 -13.96 -5.08 13.52
C ARG A 280 -14.12 -3.58 13.68
N GLU A 281 -13.13 -2.92 14.22
CA GLU A 281 -13.14 -1.45 14.41
C GLU A 281 -13.25 -0.75 13.06
N GLY A 282 -12.41 -1.17 12.08
CA GLY A 282 -12.39 -0.55 10.77
C GLY A 282 -13.70 -0.72 10.00
N HIS A 283 -14.34 -1.89 10.04
CA HIS A 283 -15.63 -2.06 9.37
C HIS A 283 -16.77 -1.32 10.08
N ARG A 284 -16.77 -1.25 11.42
CA ARG A 284 -17.75 -0.43 12.14
C ARG A 284 -17.65 1.04 11.77
N ALA A 285 -16.42 1.58 11.68
CA ALA A 285 -16.20 2.95 11.25
C ALA A 285 -16.76 3.21 9.82
N ILE A 286 -16.53 2.28 8.89
CA ILE A 286 -17.06 2.38 7.53
C ILE A 286 -18.61 2.31 7.54
N LEU A 287 -19.19 1.40 8.30
CA LEU A 287 -20.66 1.27 8.40
C LEU A 287 -21.30 2.51 9.05
N ALA A 288 -20.60 3.18 9.95
CA ALA A 288 -20.98 4.48 10.53
C ALA A 288 -20.78 5.67 9.56
N GLY A 289 -20.22 5.43 8.37
CA GLY A 289 -19.96 6.50 7.37
C GLY A 289 -18.73 7.35 7.68
N GLU A 290 -17.81 6.86 8.50
CA GLU A 290 -16.57 7.59 8.81
C GLU A 290 -15.60 7.60 7.64
N GLY A 291 -14.90 8.74 7.49
CA GLY A 291 -13.85 8.93 6.50
C GLY A 291 -14.36 9.31 5.11
N SER A 292 -13.43 9.66 4.23
CA SER A 292 -13.71 10.10 2.86
C SER A 292 -12.88 9.29 1.86
N ARG A 293 -13.45 8.97 0.71
CA ARG A 293 -12.72 8.44 -0.43
C ARG A 293 -12.23 9.59 -1.30
N TYR A 294 -11.00 9.49 -1.77
CA TYR A 294 -10.46 10.46 -2.72
C TYR A 294 -10.56 9.92 -4.16
N PRO A 295 -10.86 10.79 -5.14
CA PRO A 295 -11.06 10.40 -6.54
C PRO A 295 -9.79 9.89 -7.22
#